data_883fbddc6f06c3dab775d540ff329139
#
_entry.id   883fbddc6f06c3dab775d540ff329139
#
_cell.length_a   1.000
_cell.length_b   1.000
_cell.length_c   1.000
_cell.angle_alpha   90.00
_cell.angle_beta   90.00
_cell.angle_gamma   90.00
#
_symmetry.space_group_name_H-M   'P 1'
#
loop_
_entity.id
_entity.type
_entity.pdbx_description
1 polymer ?
#
loop_
_entity_poly.entity_id
_entity_poly.type
_entity_poly.pdbx_seq_one_letter_code
_entity_poly.pdbx_strand_id
1 'polypeptide(L)'
;QRPTLIIGDTIMGKGAMGADKSNYENKVSTHGQPLSAAGASIEETIKNLGGDPQNPFSVFPEVAELYAKRAKELEAIVAERYAAKEAWAKANPELAEKMKFWYSGKAPKLDWEAIEQKANQATRAASATVLGVLATKVENMICSSADLSNSDKTDGFLKKTHSFVKGDFSGAFFQAGVSELTMACVCIGMSLHGGVIVACGTFFVFSDYMKPAIRMAALMEQPVKFIWSHDAFRVGEDGPTHEPVEQEAQIRLMEKLKNHKGHNSMLVLRPADVIETTVAWKMAMENTATPTALILSRQNITDLPSKGNRYNEALQAEK
;
A
#
# COMPACT_ATOMS: atom_id res chain seq x y z
N GLN A 1 3.94 -10.52 21.44
CA GLN A 1 2.87 -9.51 21.33
C GLN A 1 1.86 -9.97 20.28
N ARG A 2 0.58 -9.68 20.52
CA ARG A 2 -0.51 -10.03 19.59
C ARG A 2 -1.13 -8.73 19.07
N PRO A 3 -1.67 -8.73 17.84
CA PRO A 3 -2.52 -7.64 17.38
C PRO A 3 -3.66 -7.37 18.37
N THR A 4 -3.96 -6.11 18.60
CA THR A 4 -5.01 -5.69 19.54
C THR A 4 -6.10 -4.98 18.76
N LEU A 5 -7.34 -5.42 18.90
CA LEU A 5 -8.54 -4.76 18.41
C LEU A 5 -9.29 -4.16 19.61
N ILE A 6 -9.57 -2.87 19.53
CA ILE A 6 -10.39 -2.16 20.51
C ILE A 6 -11.73 -1.82 19.83
N ILE A 7 -12.81 -2.34 20.40
CA ILE A 7 -14.16 -2.03 19.95
C ILE A 7 -14.75 -1.03 20.94
N GLY A 8 -15.02 0.20 20.47
CA GLY A 8 -15.63 1.26 21.26
C GLY A 8 -17.14 1.33 21.01
N ASP A 9 -17.92 1.31 22.07
CA ASP A 9 -19.34 1.69 22.04
C ASP A 9 -19.45 3.16 22.44
N THR A 10 -19.91 4.00 21.52
CA THR A 10 -19.85 5.45 21.66
C THR A 10 -21.18 6.13 21.33
N ILE A 11 -21.36 7.33 21.86
CA ILE A 11 -22.51 8.20 21.57
C ILE A 11 -22.00 9.38 20.75
N MET A 12 -22.63 9.65 19.60
CA MET A 12 -22.27 10.80 18.77
C MET A 12 -22.57 12.11 19.53
N GLY A 13 -21.55 12.99 19.59
CA GLY A 13 -21.66 14.24 20.35
C GLY A 13 -21.79 14.03 21.87
N LYS A 14 -21.14 12.99 22.42
CA LYS A 14 -21.16 12.69 23.86
C LYS A 14 -20.90 13.93 24.71
N GLY A 15 -21.84 14.21 25.62
CA GLY A 15 -21.78 15.34 26.53
C GLY A 15 -22.21 16.69 25.92
N ALA A 16 -22.62 16.74 24.64
CA ALA A 16 -23.07 17.97 24.00
C ALA A 16 -24.35 18.48 24.64
N MET A 17 -24.39 19.78 24.92
CA MET A 17 -25.51 20.48 25.57
C MET A 17 -25.99 21.67 24.74
N GLY A 18 -27.28 21.93 24.73
CA GLY A 18 -27.87 23.17 24.24
C GLY A 18 -27.58 24.34 25.20
N ALA A 19 -27.79 25.58 24.73
CA ALA A 19 -27.69 26.79 25.57
C ALA A 19 -28.72 26.81 26.71
N ASP A 20 -29.83 26.13 26.52
CA ASP A 20 -30.91 25.91 27.53
C ASP A 20 -30.61 24.73 28.45
N LYS A 21 -29.41 24.16 28.39
CA LYS A 21 -28.98 22.97 29.11
C LYS A 21 -29.69 21.66 28.71
N SER A 22 -30.39 21.65 27.60
CA SER A 22 -30.98 20.43 27.06
C SER A 22 -29.90 19.51 26.52
N ASN A 23 -30.16 18.17 26.53
CA ASN A 23 -29.27 17.19 25.93
C ASN A 23 -29.24 17.38 24.40
N TYR A 24 -28.02 17.48 23.83
CA TYR A 24 -27.76 17.64 22.40
C TYR A 24 -27.02 16.45 21.78
N GLU A 25 -26.92 15.33 22.50
CA GLU A 25 -26.30 14.08 21.99
C GLU A 25 -27.16 13.44 20.88
N ASN A 26 -26.57 12.61 20.06
CA ASN A 26 -27.22 11.84 18.97
C ASN A 26 -28.00 12.67 17.96
N LYS A 27 -27.76 13.96 17.87
CA LYS A 27 -28.42 14.82 16.85
C LYS A 27 -27.58 14.74 15.55
N VAL A 28 -28.28 14.59 14.43
CA VAL A 28 -27.61 14.58 13.09
C VAL A 28 -26.74 15.82 12.89
N SER A 29 -27.21 16.98 13.42
CA SER A 29 -26.47 18.24 13.36
C SER A 29 -25.13 18.24 14.12
N THR A 30 -24.85 17.28 15.00
CA THR A 30 -23.56 17.15 15.68
C THR A 30 -22.53 16.42 14.83
N HIS A 31 -22.94 15.83 13.70
CA HIS A 31 -22.04 15.12 12.80
C HIS A 31 -21.36 16.09 11.82
N GLY A 32 -20.02 16.08 11.81
CA GLY A 32 -19.23 16.81 10.81
C GLY A 32 -19.26 18.34 10.89
N GLN A 33 -19.81 18.91 11.96
CA GLN A 33 -19.85 20.35 12.18
C GLN A 33 -19.31 20.73 13.57
N PRO A 34 -18.71 21.93 13.74
CA PRO A 34 -18.43 22.47 15.06
C PRO A 34 -19.70 22.56 15.90
N LEU A 35 -19.63 22.24 17.19
CA LEU A 35 -20.78 22.21 18.09
C LEU A 35 -21.61 23.52 18.04
N SER A 36 -20.94 24.67 18.02
CA SER A 36 -21.60 25.98 17.92
C SER A 36 -22.39 26.16 16.61
N ALA A 37 -21.81 25.71 15.48
CA ALA A 37 -22.52 25.75 14.19
C ALA A 37 -23.67 24.75 14.10
N ALA A 38 -23.58 23.65 14.85
CA ALA A 38 -24.65 22.65 14.97
C ALA A 38 -25.81 23.08 15.84
N GLY A 39 -25.70 24.18 16.60
CA GLY A 39 -26.73 24.69 17.53
C GLY A 39 -26.50 24.27 18.99
N ALA A 40 -25.39 23.61 19.31
CA ALA A 40 -25.03 23.31 20.70
C ALA A 40 -24.22 24.47 21.32
N SER A 41 -24.18 24.52 22.64
CA SER A 41 -23.39 25.46 23.42
C SER A 41 -22.04 24.81 23.78
N ILE A 42 -20.94 25.39 23.34
CA ILE A 42 -19.58 24.94 23.71
C ILE A 42 -19.38 25.11 25.22
N GLU A 43 -19.80 26.26 25.78
CA GLU A 43 -19.63 26.55 27.19
C GLU A 43 -20.38 25.55 28.09
N GLU A 44 -21.65 25.28 27.82
CA GLU A 44 -22.43 24.32 28.59
C GLU A 44 -21.95 22.88 28.37
N THR A 45 -21.44 22.56 27.19
CA THR A 45 -20.82 21.25 26.90
C THR A 45 -19.55 21.05 27.72
N ILE A 46 -18.67 22.05 27.79
CA ILE A 46 -17.45 21.97 28.60
C ILE A 46 -17.80 21.81 30.07
N LYS A 47 -18.75 22.58 30.60
CA LYS A 47 -19.21 22.44 31.98
C LYS A 47 -19.80 21.05 32.26
N ASN A 48 -20.62 20.54 31.35
CA ASN A 48 -21.23 19.21 31.48
C ASN A 48 -20.18 18.08 31.49
N LEU A 49 -19.07 18.29 30.79
CA LEU A 49 -17.91 17.35 30.79
C LEU A 49 -16.94 17.57 31.98
N GLY A 50 -17.27 18.48 32.91
CA GLY A 50 -16.46 18.75 34.09
C GLY A 50 -15.27 19.69 33.84
N GLY A 51 -15.21 20.33 32.67
CA GLY A 51 -14.14 21.26 32.31
C GLY A 51 -14.47 22.71 32.70
N ASP A 52 -13.48 23.60 32.53
CA ASP A 52 -13.61 25.04 32.73
C ASP A 52 -13.69 25.73 31.34
N PRO A 53 -14.79 26.38 30.99
CA PRO A 53 -14.92 27.10 29.72
C PRO A 53 -13.92 28.25 29.54
N GLN A 54 -13.38 28.81 30.64
CA GLN A 54 -12.34 29.84 30.58
C GLN A 54 -10.94 29.24 30.30
N ASN A 55 -10.78 27.92 30.53
CA ASN A 55 -9.55 27.20 30.24
C ASN A 55 -9.87 25.83 29.61
N PRO A 56 -10.44 25.81 28.38
CA PRO A 56 -11.00 24.61 27.78
C PRO A 56 -9.96 23.54 27.41
N PHE A 57 -8.67 23.88 27.42
CA PHE A 57 -7.56 22.97 27.11
C PHE A 57 -6.80 22.50 28.36
N SER A 58 -7.33 22.77 29.55
CA SER A 58 -6.71 22.26 30.78
C SER A 58 -6.77 20.74 30.84
N VAL A 59 -5.65 20.12 31.21
CA VAL A 59 -5.58 18.68 31.47
C VAL A 59 -5.88 18.45 32.95
N PHE A 60 -6.81 17.55 33.26
CA PHE A 60 -7.12 17.20 34.65
C PHE A 60 -5.88 16.59 35.33
N PRO A 61 -5.59 16.97 36.60
CA PRO A 61 -4.39 16.51 37.31
C PRO A 61 -4.26 14.98 37.35
N GLU A 62 -5.34 14.26 37.60
CA GLU A 62 -5.38 12.80 37.63
C GLU A 62 -5.06 12.16 36.28
N VAL A 63 -5.43 12.82 35.18
CA VAL A 63 -5.09 12.38 33.83
C VAL A 63 -3.60 12.60 33.57
N ALA A 64 -3.07 13.77 33.97
CA ALA A 64 -1.65 14.08 33.84
C ALA A 64 -0.79 13.09 34.63
N GLU A 65 -1.17 12.74 35.84
CA GLU A 65 -0.48 11.75 36.69
C GLU A 65 -0.51 10.36 36.07
N LEU A 66 -1.69 9.92 35.57
CA LEU A 66 -1.85 8.63 34.89
C LEU A 66 -0.92 8.51 33.68
N TYR A 67 -0.89 9.54 32.82
CA TYR A 67 -0.02 9.54 31.65
C TYR A 67 1.47 9.64 32.01
N ALA A 68 1.84 10.40 33.02
CA ALA A 68 3.24 10.49 33.51
C ALA A 68 3.73 9.13 34.04
N LYS A 69 2.89 8.40 34.77
CA LYS A 69 3.20 7.03 35.22
C LYS A 69 3.38 6.10 34.02
N ARG A 70 2.44 6.14 33.07
CA ARG A 70 2.51 5.29 31.87
C ARG A 70 3.70 5.61 30.99
N ALA A 71 4.08 6.89 30.86
CA ALA A 71 5.28 7.28 30.10
C ALA A 71 6.54 6.61 30.66
N LYS A 72 6.76 6.64 31.98
CA LYS A 72 7.90 5.97 32.62
C LYS A 72 7.93 4.45 32.39
N GLU A 73 6.76 3.79 32.43
CA GLU A 73 6.65 2.37 32.12
C GLU A 73 7.04 2.09 30.66
N LEU A 74 6.58 2.94 29.73
CA LEU A 74 6.89 2.79 28.30
C LEU A 74 8.37 3.08 28.01
N GLU A 75 8.97 4.07 28.66
CA GLU A 75 10.41 4.36 28.54
C GLU A 75 11.26 3.15 28.95
N ALA A 76 10.92 2.48 30.05
CA ALA A 76 11.61 1.26 30.48
C ALA A 76 11.48 0.13 29.44
N ILE A 77 10.26 -0.10 28.92
CA ILE A 77 10.02 -1.11 27.89
C ILE A 77 10.80 -0.80 26.61
N VAL A 78 10.85 0.47 26.21
CA VAL A 78 11.60 0.91 25.01
C VAL A 78 13.09 0.69 25.21
N ALA A 79 13.65 1.06 26.38
CA ALA A 79 15.06 0.84 26.70
C ALA A 79 15.44 -0.65 26.63
N GLU A 80 14.63 -1.53 27.23
CA GLU A 80 14.81 -2.99 27.15
C GLU A 80 14.82 -3.50 25.69
N ARG A 81 13.88 -3.04 24.87
CA ARG A 81 13.80 -3.44 23.47
C ARG A 81 14.98 -2.97 22.65
N TYR A 82 15.45 -1.74 22.87
CA TYR A 82 16.66 -1.24 22.21
C TYR A 82 17.89 -2.06 22.60
N ALA A 83 18.07 -2.37 23.88
CA ALA A 83 19.17 -3.20 24.35
C ALA A 83 19.12 -4.60 23.72
N ALA A 84 17.93 -5.23 23.65
CA ALA A 84 17.74 -6.51 23.00
C ALA A 84 18.05 -6.45 21.49
N LYS A 85 17.63 -5.39 20.79
CA LYS A 85 17.93 -5.16 19.38
C LYS A 85 19.43 -5.02 19.14
N GLU A 86 20.13 -4.26 19.96
CA GLU A 86 21.58 -4.10 19.86
C GLU A 86 22.34 -5.41 20.12
N ALA A 87 21.92 -6.17 21.14
CA ALA A 87 22.50 -7.48 21.41
C ALA A 87 22.28 -8.45 20.25
N TRP A 88 21.07 -8.47 19.66
CA TRP A 88 20.77 -9.26 18.49
C TRP A 88 21.61 -8.85 17.27
N ALA A 89 21.77 -7.55 17.01
CA ALA A 89 22.57 -7.04 15.90
C ALA A 89 24.05 -7.43 16.01
N LYS A 90 24.60 -7.40 17.23
CA LYS A 90 25.97 -7.86 17.50
C LYS A 90 26.14 -9.37 17.25
N ALA A 91 25.12 -10.16 17.60
CA ALA A 91 25.12 -11.61 17.37
C ALA A 91 24.86 -11.99 15.91
N ASN A 92 24.23 -11.13 15.11
CA ASN A 92 23.81 -11.39 13.73
C ASN A 92 24.18 -10.22 12.78
N PRO A 93 25.46 -9.90 12.60
CA PRO A 93 25.89 -8.69 11.89
C PRO A 93 25.40 -8.62 10.45
N GLU A 94 25.44 -9.73 9.71
CA GLU A 94 24.98 -9.78 8.31
C GLU A 94 23.47 -9.53 8.19
N LEU A 95 22.67 -10.13 9.06
CA LEU A 95 21.22 -9.93 9.09
C LEU A 95 20.88 -8.51 9.53
N ALA A 96 21.65 -7.93 10.45
CA ALA A 96 21.48 -6.56 10.90
C ALA A 96 21.70 -5.55 9.76
N GLU A 97 22.73 -5.74 8.93
CA GLU A 97 22.97 -4.89 7.76
C GLU A 97 21.87 -5.07 6.68
N LYS A 98 21.42 -6.31 6.42
CA LYS A 98 20.26 -6.55 5.54
C LYS A 98 19.01 -5.81 6.06
N MET A 99 18.69 -5.95 7.33
CA MET A 99 17.55 -5.31 7.96
C MET A 99 17.64 -3.78 7.89
N LYS A 100 18.83 -3.22 8.12
CA LYS A 100 19.10 -1.78 7.97
C LYS A 100 18.84 -1.31 6.54
N PHE A 101 19.29 -2.08 5.53
CA PHE A 101 19.02 -1.79 4.13
C PHE A 101 17.51 -1.86 3.83
N TRP A 102 16.82 -2.92 4.24
CA TRP A 102 15.40 -3.10 3.98
C TRP A 102 14.53 -1.97 4.57
N TYR A 103 14.86 -1.50 5.78
CA TYR A 103 14.16 -0.36 6.40
C TYR A 103 14.63 1.01 5.91
N SER A 104 15.65 1.08 5.05
CA SER A 104 16.09 2.35 4.47
C SER A 104 15.17 2.91 3.40
N GLY A 105 14.24 2.13 2.89
CA GLY A 105 13.35 2.48 1.77
C GLY A 105 14.06 2.59 0.42
N LYS A 106 15.33 2.17 0.32
CA LYS A 106 16.08 2.19 -0.94
C LYS A 106 15.68 1.05 -1.86
N ALA A 107 15.65 1.34 -3.16
CA ALA A 107 15.44 0.32 -4.18
C ALA A 107 16.58 -0.70 -4.21
N PRO A 108 16.29 -1.99 -4.44
CA PRO A 108 17.33 -2.99 -4.64
C PRO A 108 18.07 -2.76 -5.97
N LYS A 109 19.36 -3.02 -5.99
CA LYS A 109 20.16 -2.96 -7.21
C LYS A 109 20.07 -4.29 -7.94
N LEU A 110 19.63 -4.26 -9.19
CA LEU A 110 19.48 -5.42 -10.05
C LEU A 110 20.10 -5.13 -11.42
N ASP A 111 20.59 -6.16 -12.08
CA ASP A 111 20.96 -6.10 -13.49
C ASP A 111 19.71 -6.38 -14.33
N TRP A 112 19.01 -5.31 -14.68
CA TRP A 112 17.74 -5.39 -15.41
C TRP A 112 17.95 -5.80 -16.87
N GLU A 113 19.06 -5.41 -17.51
CA GLU A 113 19.37 -5.75 -18.89
C GLU A 113 19.64 -7.26 -19.06
N ALA A 114 20.16 -7.91 -18.03
CA ALA A 114 20.39 -9.35 -18.03
C ALA A 114 19.13 -10.21 -17.92
N ILE A 115 17.95 -9.61 -17.74
CA ILE A 115 16.68 -10.34 -17.67
C ILE A 115 16.24 -10.73 -19.09
N GLU A 116 16.46 -11.98 -19.45
CA GLU A 116 16.06 -12.51 -20.75
C GLU A 116 14.54 -12.64 -20.85
N GLN A 117 13.96 -12.06 -21.88
CA GLN A 117 12.55 -12.16 -22.22
C GLN A 117 12.33 -13.02 -23.45
N LYS A 118 11.25 -13.80 -23.44
CA LYS A 118 10.79 -14.48 -24.63
C LYS A 118 10.01 -13.49 -25.50
N ALA A 119 10.43 -13.35 -26.75
CA ALA A 119 9.85 -12.41 -27.72
C ALA A 119 8.35 -12.66 -28.00
N ASN A 120 7.66 -11.60 -28.39
CA ASN A 120 6.28 -11.62 -28.86
C ASN A 120 5.29 -12.25 -27.87
N GLN A 121 5.45 -11.97 -26.58
CA GLN A 121 4.54 -12.45 -25.54
C GLN A 121 3.63 -11.33 -25.02
N ALA A 122 2.58 -11.74 -24.31
CA ALA A 122 1.79 -10.82 -23.49
C ALA A 122 2.67 -10.15 -22.42
N THR A 123 2.45 -8.88 -22.15
CA THR A 123 3.24 -8.17 -21.13
C THR A 123 3.02 -8.74 -19.72
N ARG A 124 1.84 -9.37 -19.43
CA ARG A 124 1.69 -10.14 -18.17
C ARG A 124 2.64 -11.34 -18.08
N ALA A 125 2.95 -12.00 -19.20
CA ALA A 125 3.90 -13.12 -19.22
C ALA A 125 5.35 -12.63 -19.06
N ALA A 126 5.69 -11.50 -19.69
CA ALA A 126 6.96 -10.82 -19.46
C ALA A 126 7.11 -10.37 -18.00
N SER A 127 6.05 -9.87 -17.39
CA SER A 127 6.00 -9.55 -15.95
C SER A 127 6.26 -10.78 -15.08
N ALA A 128 5.71 -11.96 -15.43
CA ALA A 128 5.99 -13.20 -14.70
C ALA A 128 7.49 -13.58 -14.73
N THR A 129 8.16 -13.35 -15.85
CA THR A 129 9.61 -13.55 -15.95
C THR A 129 10.36 -12.65 -14.97
N VAL A 130 10.03 -11.35 -14.95
CA VAL A 130 10.63 -10.40 -14.02
C VAL A 130 10.33 -10.78 -12.57
N LEU A 131 9.08 -11.11 -12.26
CA LEU A 131 8.67 -11.53 -10.92
C LEU A 131 9.43 -12.76 -10.43
N GLY A 132 9.73 -13.71 -11.33
CA GLY A 132 10.56 -14.86 -11.02
C GLY A 132 12.01 -14.49 -10.65
N VAL A 133 12.57 -13.46 -11.29
CA VAL A 133 13.90 -12.91 -10.93
C VAL A 133 13.80 -12.18 -9.59
N LEU A 134 12.79 -11.33 -9.41
CA LEU A 134 12.59 -10.59 -8.16
C LEU A 134 12.45 -11.53 -6.95
N ALA A 135 11.69 -12.62 -7.09
CA ALA A 135 11.52 -13.61 -6.02
C ALA A 135 12.83 -14.27 -5.56
N THR A 136 13.84 -14.33 -6.45
CA THR A 136 15.13 -14.94 -6.13
C THR A 136 16.20 -13.94 -5.71
N LYS A 137 16.06 -12.67 -6.08
CA LYS A 137 17.08 -11.63 -5.87
C LYS A 137 16.71 -10.60 -4.82
N VAL A 138 15.42 -10.47 -4.49
CA VAL A 138 14.90 -9.47 -3.54
C VAL A 138 14.26 -10.18 -2.36
N GLU A 139 15.07 -10.53 -1.37
CA GLU A 139 14.67 -11.36 -0.22
C GLU A 139 13.50 -10.79 0.58
N ASN A 140 13.34 -9.46 0.60
CA ASN A 140 12.30 -8.78 1.34
C ASN A 140 11.08 -8.39 0.48
N MET A 141 10.91 -9.00 -0.69
CA MET A 141 9.72 -8.77 -1.52
C MET A 141 8.61 -9.76 -1.15
N ILE A 142 7.38 -9.24 -1.07
CA ILE A 142 6.17 -10.04 -0.90
C ILE A 142 5.26 -9.75 -2.10
N CYS A 143 4.79 -10.81 -2.74
CA CYS A 143 3.81 -10.72 -3.81
C CYS A 143 2.47 -11.31 -3.37
N SER A 144 1.38 -10.80 -3.89
CA SER A 144 0.01 -11.25 -3.59
C SER A 144 -0.83 -11.36 -4.85
N SER A 145 -1.87 -12.18 -4.79
CA SER A 145 -2.92 -12.24 -5.81
C SER A 145 -4.30 -12.43 -5.19
N ALA A 146 -5.31 -11.89 -5.85
CA ALA A 146 -6.72 -12.08 -5.50
C ALA A 146 -7.27 -13.40 -6.07
N ASP A 147 -6.58 -14.51 -5.80
CA ASP A 147 -6.88 -15.87 -6.29
C ASP A 147 -6.78 -16.07 -7.82
N LEU A 148 -5.98 -15.24 -8.47
CA LEU A 148 -5.86 -15.20 -9.94
C LEU A 148 -4.41 -15.41 -10.42
N SER A 149 -3.50 -15.89 -9.57
CA SER A 149 -2.05 -15.88 -9.81
C SER A 149 -1.63 -16.59 -11.10
N ASN A 150 -2.33 -17.64 -11.50
CA ASN A 150 -2.08 -18.36 -12.76
C ASN A 150 -2.49 -17.54 -14.00
N SER A 151 -3.41 -16.60 -13.85
CA SER A 151 -3.94 -15.77 -14.94
C SER A 151 -3.36 -14.35 -14.95
N ASP A 152 -3.28 -13.68 -13.81
CA ASP A 152 -2.61 -12.38 -13.68
C ASP A 152 -1.09 -12.49 -13.79
N LYS A 153 -0.57 -13.73 -13.75
CA LYS A 153 0.83 -14.11 -13.91
C LYS A 153 1.75 -13.74 -12.73
N THR A 154 1.18 -13.44 -11.57
CA THR A 154 1.94 -13.36 -10.32
C THR A 154 2.50 -14.71 -9.88
N ASP A 155 2.02 -15.81 -10.49
CA ASP A 155 2.58 -17.16 -10.32
C ASP A 155 4.06 -17.27 -10.75
N GLY A 156 4.57 -16.33 -11.55
CA GLY A 156 5.99 -16.21 -11.83
C GLY A 156 6.82 -16.00 -10.55
N PHE A 157 6.29 -15.26 -9.59
CA PHE A 157 6.87 -15.11 -8.26
C PHE A 157 6.62 -16.36 -7.40
N LEU A 158 5.37 -16.82 -7.33
CA LEU A 158 4.98 -17.96 -6.49
C LEU A 158 5.78 -19.23 -6.79
N LYS A 159 6.11 -19.49 -8.05
CA LYS A 159 6.92 -20.65 -8.48
C LYS A 159 8.35 -20.67 -7.92
N LYS A 160 8.83 -19.56 -7.37
CA LYS A 160 10.16 -19.42 -6.78
C LYS A 160 10.15 -19.37 -5.25
N THR A 161 8.96 -19.37 -4.65
CA THR A 161 8.71 -19.35 -3.22
C THR A 161 7.50 -20.23 -2.90
N HIS A 162 6.88 -20.00 -1.75
CA HIS A 162 5.59 -20.60 -1.40
C HIS A 162 4.70 -19.60 -0.67
N SER A 163 3.43 -19.94 -0.50
CA SER A 163 2.47 -19.07 0.17
C SER A 163 2.64 -19.09 1.67
N PHE A 164 2.29 -18.00 2.33
CA PHE A 164 2.09 -17.98 3.77
C PHE A 164 0.99 -18.96 4.15
N VAL A 165 1.21 -19.71 5.22
CA VAL A 165 0.19 -20.53 5.87
C VAL A 165 0.26 -20.31 7.37
N LYS A 166 -0.80 -20.65 8.07
CA LYS A 166 -0.84 -20.56 9.54
C LYS A 166 0.30 -21.36 10.16
N GLY A 167 1.21 -20.68 10.85
CA GLY A 167 2.37 -21.28 11.50
C GLY A 167 3.62 -21.38 10.62
N ASP A 168 3.54 -21.02 9.33
CA ASP A 168 4.69 -20.94 8.42
C ASP A 168 4.64 -19.65 7.61
N PHE A 169 5.57 -18.73 7.92
CA PHE A 169 5.77 -17.46 7.25
C PHE A 169 7.13 -17.40 6.52
N SER A 170 7.73 -18.54 6.23
CA SER A 170 9.01 -18.61 5.48
C SER A 170 8.84 -18.36 3.99
N GLY A 171 7.63 -18.48 3.45
CA GLY A 171 7.29 -18.08 2.10
C GLY A 171 7.21 -16.57 1.92
N ALA A 172 7.04 -16.13 0.67
CA ALA A 172 6.93 -14.72 0.30
C ALA A 172 5.71 -14.40 -0.57
N PHE A 173 4.72 -15.30 -0.62
CA PHE A 173 3.49 -15.09 -1.38
C PHE A 173 2.27 -15.06 -0.47
N PHE A 174 1.45 -14.02 -0.61
CA PHE A 174 0.21 -13.86 0.14
C PHE A 174 -1.00 -14.21 -0.74
N GLN A 175 -1.65 -15.33 -0.46
CA GLN A 175 -2.91 -15.73 -1.08
C GLN A 175 -4.05 -14.95 -0.40
N ALA A 176 -4.54 -13.91 -1.06
CA ALA A 176 -5.55 -13.04 -0.48
C ALA A 176 -6.99 -13.58 -0.61
N GLY A 177 -7.20 -14.58 -1.47
CA GLY A 177 -8.54 -14.96 -1.90
C GLY A 177 -9.19 -13.90 -2.82
N VAL A 178 -10.43 -14.11 -3.22
CA VAL A 178 -11.19 -13.17 -4.05
C VAL A 178 -11.63 -11.98 -3.19
N SER A 179 -10.70 -11.09 -2.88
CA SER A 179 -10.94 -9.95 -1.99
C SER A 179 -9.95 -8.81 -2.26
N GLU A 180 -10.10 -8.15 -3.39
CA GLU A 180 -9.16 -7.13 -3.90
C GLU A 180 -8.96 -5.95 -2.94
N LEU A 181 -10.04 -5.46 -2.32
CA LEU A 181 -9.94 -4.37 -1.33
C LEU A 181 -9.10 -4.80 -0.11
N THR A 182 -9.39 -5.97 0.43
CA THR A 182 -8.67 -6.51 1.60
C THR A 182 -7.20 -6.76 1.25
N MET A 183 -6.92 -7.35 0.08
CA MET A 183 -5.56 -7.56 -0.42
C MET A 183 -4.78 -6.24 -0.49
N ALA A 184 -5.37 -5.21 -1.11
CA ALA A 184 -4.73 -3.91 -1.22
C ALA A 184 -4.49 -3.27 0.17
N CYS A 185 -5.46 -3.32 1.08
CA CYS A 185 -5.31 -2.80 2.44
C CYS A 185 -4.21 -3.52 3.23
N VAL A 186 -4.13 -4.86 3.12
CA VAL A 186 -3.06 -5.64 3.77
C VAL A 186 -1.70 -5.27 3.18
N CYS A 187 -1.59 -5.16 1.85
CA CYS A 187 -0.36 -4.75 1.18
C CYS A 187 0.09 -3.35 1.61
N ILE A 188 -0.84 -2.40 1.73
CA ILE A 188 -0.55 -1.06 2.26
C ILE A 188 -0.07 -1.13 3.71
N GLY A 189 -0.72 -1.94 4.55
CA GLY A 189 -0.31 -2.15 5.94
C GLY A 189 1.11 -2.73 6.07
N MET A 190 1.47 -3.70 5.20
CA MET A 190 2.83 -4.23 5.12
C MET A 190 3.84 -3.15 4.69
N SER A 191 3.48 -2.34 3.70
CA SER A 191 4.30 -1.22 3.24
C SER A 191 4.52 -0.17 4.35
N LEU A 192 3.47 0.19 5.10
CA LEU A 192 3.53 1.10 6.24
C LEU A 192 4.42 0.58 7.38
N HIS A 193 4.40 -0.74 7.62
CA HIS A 193 5.30 -1.35 8.60
C HIS A 193 6.76 -1.16 8.20
N GLY A 194 7.04 -1.12 6.90
CA GLY A 194 8.38 -1.01 6.34
C GLY A 194 9.15 -2.34 6.34
N GLY A 195 10.35 -2.30 5.77
CA GLY A 195 11.24 -3.46 5.67
C GLY A 195 10.89 -4.45 4.56
N VAL A 196 9.75 -4.28 3.88
CA VAL A 196 9.31 -5.14 2.77
C VAL A 196 8.90 -4.31 1.54
N ILE A 197 9.10 -4.88 0.37
CA ILE A 197 8.59 -4.37 -0.90
C ILE A 197 7.37 -5.21 -1.26
N VAL A 198 6.24 -4.55 -1.56
CA VAL A 198 4.97 -5.24 -1.72
C VAL A 198 4.40 -5.04 -3.12
N ALA A 199 3.98 -6.14 -3.74
CA ALA A 199 3.24 -6.15 -4.99
C ALA A 199 1.96 -6.97 -4.84
N CYS A 200 0.88 -6.56 -5.52
CA CYS A 200 -0.37 -7.31 -5.53
C CYS A 200 -1.03 -7.27 -6.91
N GLY A 201 -1.54 -8.42 -7.33
CA GLY A 201 -2.08 -8.64 -8.67
C GLY A 201 -3.55 -9.01 -8.70
N THR A 202 -4.23 -8.53 -9.75
CA THR A 202 -5.58 -8.93 -10.17
C THR A 202 -5.80 -8.53 -11.64
N PHE A 203 -7.01 -8.69 -12.18
CA PHE A 203 -7.36 -8.14 -13.49
C PHE A 203 -7.65 -6.64 -13.39
N PHE A 204 -7.40 -5.93 -14.47
CA PHE A 204 -7.49 -4.46 -14.46
C PHE A 204 -8.89 -3.94 -14.15
N VAL A 205 -9.94 -4.60 -14.66
CA VAL A 205 -11.32 -4.23 -14.34
C VAL A 205 -11.60 -4.28 -12.83
N PHE A 206 -10.98 -5.20 -12.11
CA PHE A 206 -11.15 -5.35 -10.65
C PHE A 206 -10.36 -4.33 -9.81
N SER A 207 -9.59 -3.45 -10.48
CA SER A 207 -9.07 -2.24 -9.81
C SER A 207 -10.19 -1.39 -9.23
N ASP A 208 -11.42 -1.50 -9.74
CA ASP A 208 -12.61 -0.85 -9.19
C ASP A 208 -12.86 -1.19 -7.74
N TYR A 209 -12.67 -2.45 -7.36
CA TYR A 209 -12.81 -2.88 -5.97
C TYR A 209 -11.67 -2.40 -5.08
N MET A 210 -10.53 -2.02 -5.65
CA MET A 210 -9.34 -1.56 -4.92
C MET A 210 -9.28 -0.04 -4.78
N LYS A 211 -10.10 0.75 -5.47
CA LYS A 211 -9.97 2.23 -5.56
C LYS A 211 -9.86 2.95 -4.22
N PRO A 212 -10.65 2.65 -3.18
CA PRO A 212 -10.47 3.30 -1.88
C PRO A 212 -9.08 3.06 -1.30
N ALA A 213 -8.56 1.84 -1.41
CA ALA A 213 -7.22 1.48 -0.94
C ALA A 213 -6.12 2.15 -1.78
N ILE A 214 -6.25 2.15 -3.11
CA ILE A 214 -5.30 2.84 -4.01
C ILE A 214 -5.20 4.32 -3.65
N ARG A 215 -6.36 4.98 -3.44
CA ARG A 215 -6.41 6.37 -2.99
C ARG A 215 -5.67 6.57 -1.66
N MET A 216 -5.85 5.67 -0.70
CA MET A 216 -5.15 5.72 0.58
C MET A 216 -3.65 5.48 0.42
N ALA A 217 -3.22 4.56 -0.46
CA ALA A 217 -1.81 4.36 -0.77
C ALA A 217 -1.17 5.65 -1.32
N ALA A 218 -1.87 6.34 -2.23
CA ALA A 218 -1.41 7.63 -2.78
C ALA A 218 -1.33 8.72 -1.71
N LEU A 219 -2.36 8.87 -0.86
CA LEU A 219 -2.39 9.85 0.22
C LEU A 219 -1.29 9.61 1.27
N MET A 220 -1.01 8.34 1.59
CA MET A 220 0.02 7.93 2.56
C MET A 220 1.40 7.74 1.94
N GLU A 221 1.56 8.03 0.63
CA GLU A 221 2.83 7.87 -0.10
C GLU A 221 3.44 6.46 0.04
N GLN A 222 2.58 5.42 -0.05
CA GLN A 222 3.02 4.05 0.10
C GLN A 222 3.38 3.44 -1.26
N PRO A 223 4.62 2.94 -1.46
CA PRO A 223 5.12 2.48 -2.75
C PRO A 223 4.68 1.05 -3.09
N VAL A 224 3.40 0.73 -2.94
CA VAL A 224 2.82 -0.56 -3.34
C VAL A 224 2.82 -0.69 -4.85
N LYS A 225 3.17 -1.88 -5.38
CA LYS A 225 3.14 -2.19 -6.81
C LYS A 225 1.84 -2.91 -7.13
N PHE A 226 0.91 -2.22 -7.78
CA PHE A 226 -0.33 -2.80 -8.28
C PHE A 226 -0.10 -3.38 -9.66
N ILE A 227 -0.34 -4.68 -9.82
CA ILE A 227 -0.17 -5.43 -11.07
C ILE A 227 -1.55 -5.74 -11.63
N TRP A 228 -1.91 -5.13 -12.75
CA TRP A 228 -3.21 -5.30 -13.36
C TRP A 228 -3.07 -5.88 -14.77
N SER A 229 -3.38 -7.15 -14.91
CA SER A 229 -3.46 -7.80 -16.22
C SER A 229 -4.83 -7.61 -16.88
N HIS A 230 -4.99 -8.04 -18.14
CA HIS A 230 -6.24 -7.87 -18.89
C HIS A 230 -6.57 -6.38 -19.13
N ASP A 231 -5.65 -5.71 -19.84
CA ASP A 231 -5.64 -4.25 -20.08
C ASP A 231 -6.67 -3.75 -21.11
N ALA A 232 -7.68 -4.53 -21.44
CA ALA A 232 -8.66 -4.34 -22.52
C ALA A 232 -8.16 -4.69 -23.93
N PHE A 233 -6.88 -4.85 -24.18
CA PHE A 233 -6.38 -5.18 -25.50
C PHE A 233 -6.73 -6.62 -25.87
N ARG A 234 -7.75 -6.81 -26.74
CA ARG A 234 -8.21 -8.11 -27.24
C ARG A 234 -8.53 -9.13 -26.11
N VAL A 235 -9.18 -8.68 -25.05
CA VAL A 235 -9.55 -9.57 -23.93
C VAL A 235 -10.46 -10.71 -24.41
N GLY A 236 -11.46 -10.40 -25.25
CA GLY A 236 -12.20 -11.39 -26.03
C GLY A 236 -13.18 -12.22 -25.20
N GLU A 237 -12.89 -13.50 -25.03
CA GLU A 237 -13.79 -14.49 -24.45
C GLU A 237 -14.16 -14.26 -22.99
N ASP A 238 -13.42 -13.45 -22.26
CA ASP A 238 -13.74 -13.12 -20.86
C ASP A 238 -15.02 -12.26 -20.75
N GLY A 239 -15.36 -11.54 -21.82
CA GLY A 239 -16.61 -10.79 -21.96
C GLY A 239 -16.67 -9.48 -21.16
N PRO A 240 -17.85 -8.80 -21.18
CA PRO A 240 -18.00 -7.45 -20.63
C PRO A 240 -17.69 -7.31 -19.14
N THR A 241 -17.86 -8.38 -18.35
CA THR A 241 -17.60 -8.37 -16.91
C THR A 241 -16.11 -8.29 -16.57
N HIS A 242 -15.23 -8.56 -17.56
CA HIS A 242 -13.78 -8.59 -17.40
C HIS A 242 -13.07 -7.56 -18.31
N GLU A 243 -13.83 -6.79 -19.07
CA GLU A 243 -13.33 -5.80 -20.02
C GLU A 243 -13.21 -4.43 -19.33
N PRO A 244 -12.00 -3.93 -19.07
CA PRO A 244 -11.85 -2.57 -18.57
C PRO A 244 -12.16 -1.56 -19.69
N VAL A 245 -12.93 -0.53 -19.37
CA VAL A 245 -13.31 0.56 -20.30
C VAL A 245 -12.82 1.90 -19.79
N GLU A 246 -13.34 2.35 -18.65
CA GLU A 246 -13.00 3.63 -18.04
C GLU A 246 -11.84 3.55 -17.02
N GLN A 247 -11.40 2.36 -16.64
CA GLN A 247 -10.41 2.14 -15.57
C GLN A 247 -9.09 2.84 -15.90
N GLU A 248 -8.63 2.81 -17.14
CA GLU A 248 -7.37 3.48 -17.50
C GLU A 248 -7.48 5.00 -17.33
N ALA A 249 -8.57 5.61 -17.78
CA ALA A 249 -8.79 7.05 -17.62
C ALA A 249 -8.81 7.47 -16.14
N GLN A 250 -9.44 6.66 -15.29
CA GLN A 250 -9.52 6.90 -13.85
C GLN A 250 -8.15 6.78 -13.17
N ILE A 251 -7.36 5.77 -13.51
CA ILE A 251 -6.02 5.58 -12.95
C ILE A 251 -5.04 6.66 -13.47
N ARG A 252 -5.13 7.03 -14.77
CA ARG A 252 -4.36 8.14 -15.35
C ARG A 252 -4.71 9.49 -14.71
N LEU A 253 -5.94 9.68 -14.25
CA LEU A 253 -6.29 10.87 -13.48
C LEU A 253 -5.52 10.92 -12.16
N MET A 254 -5.38 9.80 -11.46
CA MET A 254 -4.58 9.72 -10.22
C MET A 254 -3.10 10.05 -10.47
N GLU A 255 -2.53 9.62 -11.60
CA GLU A 255 -1.16 9.97 -12.01
C GLU A 255 -0.97 11.49 -12.12
N LYS A 256 -1.97 12.22 -12.62
CA LYS A 256 -1.90 13.67 -12.83
C LYS A 256 -2.10 14.49 -11.56
N LEU A 257 -2.72 13.91 -10.53
CA LEU A 257 -2.88 14.57 -9.25
C LEU A 257 -1.52 14.73 -8.54
N LYS A 258 -1.35 15.86 -7.87
CA LYS A 258 -0.16 16.10 -7.06
C LYS A 258 -0.42 15.77 -5.60
N ASN A 259 0.55 15.11 -4.97
CA ASN A 259 0.55 14.96 -3.52
C ASN A 259 1.01 16.26 -2.83
N HIS A 260 1.00 16.28 -1.50
CA HIS A 260 1.39 17.45 -0.72
C HIS A 260 2.88 17.85 -0.86
N LYS A 261 3.72 16.98 -1.42
CA LYS A 261 5.12 17.27 -1.78
C LYS A 261 5.29 17.75 -3.21
N GLY A 262 4.20 17.89 -3.98
CA GLY A 262 4.24 18.33 -5.38
C GLY A 262 4.60 17.24 -6.39
N HIS A 263 4.80 15.99 -5.96
CA HIS A 263 5.02 14.84 -6.84
C HIS A 263 3.70 14.31 -7.39
N ASN A 264 3.76 13.59 -8.51
CA ASN A 264 2.62 12.82 -8.99
C ASN A 264 2.20 11.81 -7.92
N SER A 265 0.90 11.68 -7.66
CA SER A 265 0.42 10.81 -6.58
C SER A 265 0.50 9.32 -6.89
N MET A 266 0.76 8.97 -8.15
CA MET A 266 0.94 7.59 -8.62
C MET A 266 1.83 7.57 -9.87
N LEU A 267 2.60 6.50 -10.05
CA LEU A 267 3.29 6.18 -11.30
C LEU A 267 2.43 5.15 -12.06
N VAL A 268 2.06 5.45 -13.32
CA VAL A 268 1.21 4.56 -14.13
C VAL A 268 1.97 4.14 -15.39
N LEU A 269 2.20 2.84 -15.53
CA LEU A 269 2.99 2.24 -16.61
C LEU A 269 2.14 1.22 -17.38
N ARG A 270 2.12 1.35 -18.70
CA ARG A 270 1.49 0.41 -19.63
C ARG A 270 2.48 0.06 -20.73
N PRO A 271 3.35 -0.92 -20.50
CA PRO A 271 4.40 -1.29 -21.46
C PRO A 271 3.80 -1.90 -22.72
N ALA A 272 4.41 -1.59 -23.87
CA ALA A 272 3.93 -2.01 -25.20
C ALA A 272 4.57 -3.34 -25.67
N ASP A 273 5.66 -3.79 -25.04
CA ASP A 273 6.32 -5.07 -25.36
C ASP A 273 7.02 -5.69 -24.14
N VAL A 274 7.69 -6.81 -24.35
CA VAL A 274 8.34 -7.57 -23.29
C VAL A 274 9.52 -6.83 -22.67
N ILE A 275 10.26 -6.07 -23.47
CA ILE A 275 11.42 -5.28 -22.98
C ILE A 275 10.95 -4.04 -22.22
N GLU A 276 9.96 -3.34 -22.73
CA GLU A 276 9.33 -2.23 -21.99
C GLU A 276 8.73 -2.72 -20.66
N THR A 277 8.26 -3.97 -20.59
CA THR A 277 7.79 -4.57 -19.34
C THR A 277 8.93 -4.70 -18.32
N THR A 278 10.13 -5.09 -18.77
CA THR A 278 11.31 -5.15 -17.89
C THR A 278 11.69 -3.75 -17.37
N VAL A 279 11.68 -2.74 -18.25
CA VAL A 279 11.96 -1.35 -17.86
C VAL A 279 10.86 -0.81 -16.95
N ALA A 280 9.59 -1.11 -17.22
CA ALA A 280 8.48 -0.72 -16.35
C ALA A 280 8.63 -1.28 -14.92
N TRP A 281 9.07 -2.53 -14.80
CA TRP A 281 9.40 -3.11 -13.50
C TRP A 281 10.60 -2.43 -12.83
N LYS A 282 11.65 -2.08 -13.59
CA LYS A 282 12.76 -1.27 -13.07
C LYS A 282 12.23 0.04 -12.47
N MET A 283 11.48 0.81 -13.26
CA MET A 283 10.87 2.06 -12.79
C MET A 283 9.96 1.84 -11.56
N ALA A 284 9.16 0.77 -11.56
CA ALA A 284 8.31 0.42 -10.43
C ALA A 284 9.12 0.16 -9.16
N MET A 285 10.22 -0.59 -9.25
CA MET A 285 11.07 -0.90 -8.09
C MET A 285 11.85 0.30 -7.60
N GLU A 286 12.24 1.21 -8.48
CA GLU A 286 12.93 2.47 -8.15
C GLU A 286 11.98 3.54 -7.60
N ASN A 287 10.68 3.46 -7.91
CA ASN A 287 9.67 4.34 -7.31
C ASN A 287 9.40 3.93 -5.86
N THR A 288 10.08 4.56 -4.92
CA THR A 288 9.96 4.31 -3.48
C THR A 288 9.09 5.35 -2.74
N ALA A 289 8.50 6.29 -3.47
CA ALA A 289 7.79 7.43 -2.89
C ALA A 289 6.26 7.40 -3.10
N THR A 290 5.78 6.67 -4.10
CA THR A 290 4.35 6.65 -4.45
C THR A 290 3.95 5.26 -4.96
N PRO A 291 2.65 4.91 -4.95
CA PRO A 291 2.21 3.65 -5.55
C PRO A 291 2.50 3.62 -7.06
N THR A 292 2.72 2.42 -7.59
CA THR A 292 2.90 2.19 -9.02
C THR A 292 1.81 1.27 -9.55
N ALA A 293 1.24 1.61 -10.69
CA ALA A 293 0.35 0.76 -11.49
C ALA A 293 1.10 0.17 -12.68
N LEU A 294 1.08 -1.14 -12.81
CA LEU A 294 1.55 -1.87 -13.99
C LEU A 294 0.33 -2.44 -14.71
N ILE A 295 -0.04 -1.87 -15.85
CA ILE A 295 -1.19 -2.27 -16.67
C ILE A 295 -0.68 -3.16 -17.80
N LEU A 296 -1.08 -4.43 -17.80
CA LEU A 296 -0.46 -5.49 -18.59
C LEU A 296 -1.47 -6.18 -19.50
N SER A 297 -1.05 -6.48 -20.75
CA SER A 297 -1.89 -7.18 -21.71
C SER A 297 -2.11 -8.65 -21.33
N ARG A 298 -3.31 -9.16 -21.63
CA ARG A 298 -3.63 -10.59 -21.60
C ARG A 298 -3.11 -11.30 -22.84
N GLN A 299 -3.29 -10.68 -23.99
CA GLN A 299 -2.94 -11.24 -25.30
C GLN A 299 -1.48 -10.98 -25.66
N ASN A 300 -0.93 -11.85 -26.49
CA ASN A 300 0.42 -11.66 -27.01
C ASN A 300 0.49 -10.38 -27.87
N ILE A 301 1.61 -9.71 -27.76
CA ILE A 301 1.93 -8.48 -28.48
C ILE A 301 3.20 -8.73 -29.29
N THR A 302 3.25 -8.25 -30.51
CA THR A 302 4.48 -8.24 -31.30
C THR A 302 5.42 -7.20 -30.71
N ASP A 303 6.67 -7.59 -30.50
CA ASP A 303 7.67 -6.68 -29.98
C ASP A 303 7.90 -5.50 -30.92
N LEU A 304 8.19 -4.34 -30.37
CA LEU A 304 8.50 -3.15 -31.14
C LEU A 304 9.83 -3.33 -31.88
N PRO A 305 9.93 -2.84 -33.13
CA PRO A 305 11.17 -2.91 -33.88
C PRO A 305 12.26 -2.07 -33.18
N SER A 306 13.49 -2.58 -33.17
CA SER A 306 14.65 -1.88 -32.62
C SER A 306 15.62 -1.51 -33.73
N LYS A 307 16.26 -0.35 -33.60
CA LYS A 307 17.35 0.10 -34.46
C LYS A 307 18.73 -0.19 -33.85
N GLY A 308 18.76 -0.71 -32.65
CA GLY A 308 19.98 -0.98 -31.89
C GLY A 308 19.70 -1.87 -30.67
N ASN A 309 20.04 -1.41 -29.48
CA ASN A 309 19.73 -2.12 -28.24
C ASN A 309 18.32 -1.74 -27.77
N ARG A 310 17.37 -2.67 -27.85
CA ARG A 310 15.95 -2.43 -27.50
C ARG A 310 15.78 -2.04 -26.03
N TYR A 311 16.61 -2.57 -25.12
CA TYR A 311 16.55 -2.21 -23.70
C TYR A 311 16.93 -0.73 -23.50
N ASN A 312 18.00 -0.26 -24.15
CA ASN A 312 18.40 1.14 -24.09
C ASN A 312 17.37 2.08 -24.73
N GLU A 313 16.66 1.62 -25.75
CA GLU A 313 15.56 2.38 -26.37
C GLU A 313 14.38 2.47 -25.37
N ALA A 314 14.02 1.38 -24.69
CA ALA A 314 12.95 1.36 -23.70
C ALA A 314 13.26 2.24 -22.47
N LEU A 315 14.53 2.35 -22.06
CA LEU A 315 14.95 3.24 -20.97
C LEU A 315 14.64 4.72 -21.22
N GLN A 316 14.35 5.13 -22.47
CA GLN A 316 13.95 6.51 -22.75
C GLN A 316 12.59 6.86 -22.12
N ALA A 317 11.79 5.87 -21.75
CA ALA A 317 10.53 6.08 -21.02
C ALA A 317 10.73 6.63 -19.59
N GLU A 318 11.97 6.59 -19.06
CA GLU A 318 12.32 7.17 -17.75
C GLU A 318 12.50 8.70 -17.79
N LYS A 319 12.57 9.29 -18.97
CA LYS A 319 12.76 10.72 -19.22
C LYS A 319 11.42 11.46 -19.40
#